data_5d359adb002efb8d2f8010116f910f3f
#
_entry.id   5d359adb002efb8d2f8010116f910f3f
#
_cell.length_a   1.000
_cell.length_b   1.000
_cell.length_c   1.000
_cell.angle_alpha   90.00
_cell.angle_beta   90.00
_cell.angle_gamma   90.00
#
_symmetry.space_group_name_H-M   'P 1'
#
loop_
_entity.id
_entity.type
_entity.pdbx_description
1 polymer ?
#
loop_
_entity_poly.entity_id
_entity_poly.type
_entity_poly.pdbx_seq_one_letter_code
_entity_poly.pdbx_strand_id
1 'polypeptide(L)'
;CYAGLYKRREGGLLMASKIVLSGYYGFNNLGDEAVLYSILRTLRTSKPDLKITVLSGDPAQTKKLYNVEAVNRWKLQEVFKALRQCDLLISGGGSLLQDVTSSTSLVYYLGVVWLAKLLKKKVIYYAQGIGPITSWVGQKLVPLVSNKVDVITVRDQESKNLLQKLEVKIPAIYVKADPVLGLYNREIERKSGQDLL
;
A
#
# COMPACT_ATOMS: atom_id res chain seq x y z
N CYS A 1 -14.44 -6.69 -8.04
CA CYS A 1 -13.97 -8.10 -8.16
C CYS A 1 -12.58 -8.35 -7.60
N TYR A 2 -12.23 -7.80 -6.40
CA TYR A 2 -10.95 -8.07 -5.74
C TYR A 2 -10.93 -9.39 -4.95
N ALA A 3 -12.09 -9.99 -4.70
CA ALA A 3 -12.20 -11.25 -3.95
C ALA A 3 -11.59 -12.49 -4.65
N GLY A 4 -11.51 -12.49 -5.98
CA GLY A 4 -11.06 -13.67 -6.74
C GLY A 4 -9.55 -13.94 -6.74
N LEU A 5 -8.70 -12.92 -6.49
CA LEU A 5 -7.24 -13.10 -6.46
C LEU A 5 -6.74 -13.61 -5.11
N TYR A 6 -7.51 -13.39 -4.05
CA TYR A 6 -7.18 -13.86 -2.72
C TYR A 6 -7.47 -15.36 -2.52
N LYS A 7 -8.30 -15.96 -3.37
CA LYS A 7 -8.77 -17.36 -3.21
C LYS A 7 -7.71 -18.46 -3.42
N ARG A 8 -6.60 -18.19 -4.10
CA ARG A 8 -5.58 -19.24 -4.40
C ARG A 8 -4.27 -19.21 -3.59
N ARG A 9 -4.01 -18.15 -2.79
CA ARG A 9 -2.93 -18.13 -1.78
C ARG A 9 -3.41 -17.44 -0.48
N GLU A 10 -4.58 -17.80 -0.05
CA GLU A 10 -5.42 -17.13 0.97
C GLU A 10 -4.90 -17.16 2.41
N GLY A 11 -3.74 -17.75 2.68
CA GLY A 11 -3.24 -17.82 4.06
C GLY A 11 -2.81 -16.49 4.71
N GLY A 12 -2.58 -15.43 3.93
CA GLY A 12 -1.95 -14.21 4.45
C GLY A 12 -2.91 -13.14 4.98
N LEU A 13 -3.91 -12.73 4.18
CA LEU A 13 -4.82 -11.65 4.57
C LEU A 13 -5.96 -12.15 5.46
N LEU A 14 -6.48 -13.36 5.21
CA LEU A 14 -7.53 -13.97 6.04
C LEU A 14 -7.06 -14.29 7.45
N MET A 15 -5.77 -14.56 7.63
CA MET A 15 -5.16 -14.82 8.94
C MET A 15 -4.66 -13.56 9.64
N ALA A 16 -4.41 -12.46 8.90
CA ALA A 16 -3.96 -11.21 9.51
C ALA A 16 -5.06 -10.60 10.36
N SER A 17 -4.74 -10.27 11.60
CA SER A 17 -5.62 -9.53 12.50
C SER A 17 -5.17 -8.08 12.71
N LYS A 18 -3.89 -7.81 12.45
CA LYS A 18 -3.26 -6.49 12.59
C LYS A 18 -2.50 -6.13 11.33
N ILE A 19 -2.87 -5.02 10.70
CA ILE A 19 -2.23 -4.53 9.47
C ILE A 19 -1.61 -3.16 9.73
N VAL A 20 -0.43 -2.94 9.16
CA VAL A 20 0.18 -1.62 9.03
C VAL A 20 0.03 -1.17 7.58
N LEU A 21 -0.45 0.06 7.37
CA LEU A 21 -0.49 0.73 6.07
C LEU A 21 0.63 1.76 6.00
N SER A 22 1.45 1.69 4.94
CA SER A 22 2.50 2.65 4.63
C SER A 22 2.23 3.27 3.26
N GLY A 23 2.16 4.60 3.22
CA GLY A 23 1.91 5.39 2.00
C GLY A 23 2.22 6.86 2.26
N TYR A 24 1.85 7.74 1.33
CA TYR A 24 1.99 9.19 1.49
C TYR A 24 0.75 9.78 2.18
N TYR A 25 0.50 9.34 3.44
CA TYR A 25 -0.70 9.65 4.19
C TYR A 25 -0.47 10.72 5.27
N GLY A 26 -1.49 11.55 5.51
CA GLY A 26 -1.43 12.64 6.49
C GLY A 26 -0.65 13.87 6.01
N PHE A 27 -0.67 14.14 4.69
CA PHE A 27 -0.05 15.30 4.07
C PHE A 27 -1.04 16.18 3.31
N ASN A 28 -2.34 15.95 3.48
CA ASN A 28 -3.43 16.66 2.80
C ASN A 28 -3.37 16.56 1.26
N ASN A 29 -2.78 15.50 0.73
CA ASN A 29 -2.81 15.18 -0.69
C ASN A 29 -4.08 14.40 -1.02
N LEU A 30 -5.04 15.03 -1.71
CA LEU A 30 -6.34 14.44 -2.01
C LEU A 30 -6.25 13.07 -2.72
N GLY A 31 -5.27 12.90 -3.62
CA GLY A 31 -5.08 11.64 -4.32
C GLY A 31 -4.68 10.50 -3.39
N ASP A 32 -3.68 10.73 -2.55
CA ASP A 32 -3.19 9.73 -1.61
C ASP A 32 -4.19 9.45 -0.49
N GLU A 33 -4.93 10.47 -0.04
CA GLU A 33 -6.00 10.32 0.94
C GLU A 33 -7.19 9.53 0.36
N ALA A 34 -7.55 9.72 -0.90
CA ALA A 34 -8.58 8.93 -1.59
C ALA A 34 -8.15 7.45 -1.72
N VAL A 35 -6.87 7.21 -2.00
CA VAL A 35 -6.31 5.85 -2.02
C VAL A 35 -6.38 5.21 -0.63
N LEU A 36 -5.98 5.92 0.43
CA LEU A 36 -6.09 5.44 1.81
C LEU A 36 -7.54 5.07 2.15
N TYR A 37 -8.48 5.97 1.87
CA TYR A 37 -9.90 5.72 2.09
C TYR A 37 -10.39 4.46 1.38
N SER A 38 -10.01 4.29 0.11
CA SER A 38 -10.40 3.13 -0.69
C SER A 38 -9.84 1.82 -0.12
N ILE A 39 -8.58 1.83 0.30
CA ILE A 39 -7.94 0.68 0.95
C ILE A 39 -8.67 0.33 2.26
N LEU A 40 -8.89 1.32 3.12
CA LEU A 40 -9.56 1.13 4.40
C LEU A 40 -10.98 0.57 4.22
N ARG A 41 -11.73 1.12 3.26
CA ARG A 41 -13.08 0.63 2.92
C ARG A 41 -13.05 -0.84 2.49
N THR A 42 -12.13 -1.20 1.59
CA THR A 42 -11.99 -2.57 1.09
C THR A 42 -11.63 -3.54 2.22
N LEU A 43 -10.67 -3.15 3.07
CA LEU A 43 -10.24 -3.97 4.19
C LEU A 43 -11.36 -4.20 5.21
N ARG A 44 -12.10 -3.16 5.57
CA ARG A 44 -13.23 -3.23 6.53
C ARG A 44 -14.40 -4.05 5.99
N THR A 45 -14.69 -3.94 4.70
CA THR A 45 -15.74 -4.78 4.07
C THR A 45 -15.34 -6.25 4.07
N SER A 46 -14.05 -6.55 3.88
CA SER A 46 -13.55 -7.92 3.84
C SER A 46 -13.38 -8.54 5.23
N LYS A 47 -13.00 -7.73 6.22
CA LYS A 47 -12.74 -8.17 7.60
C LYS A 47 -13.02 -7.02 8.59
N PRO A 48 -14.23 -6.93 9.15
CA PRO A 48 -14.64 -5.82 10.03
C PRO A 48 -13.76 -5.67 11.29
N ASP A 49 -13.29 -6.76 11.86
CA ASP A 49 -12.52 -6.79 13.12
C ASP A 49 -11.01 -6.51 12.93
N LEU A 50 -10.62 -6.10 11.73
CA LEU A 50 -9.22 -5.86 11.39
C LEU A 50 -8.69 -4.62 12.12
N LYS A 51 -7.61 -4.79 12.88
CA LYS A 51 -6.89 -3.67 13.52
C LYS A 51 -5.93 -3.06 12.50
N ILE A 52 -6.16 -1.80 12.16
CA ILE A 52 -5.38 -1.10 11.15
C ILE A 52 -4.62 0.05 11.81
N THR A 53 -3.31 0.10 11.57
CA THR A 53 -2.43 1.20 11.95
C THR A 53 -1.86 1.86 10.71
N VAL A 54 -2.01 3.17 10.56
CA VAL A 54 -1.48 3.95 9.43
C VAL A 54 -0.20 4.66 9.85
N LEU A 55 0.85 4.54 9.04
CA LEU A 55 2.05 5.38 9.17
C LEU A 55 1.75 6.74 8.52
N SER A 56 1.61 7.79 9.33
CA SER A 56 1.08 9.09 8.91
C SER A 56 2.03 10.23 9.20
N GLY A 57 2.00 11.27 8.36
CA GLY A 57 2.62 12.56 8.61
C GLY A 57 1.90 13.34 9.72
N ASP A 58 0.57 13.24 9.79
CA ASP A 58 -0.28 13.77 10.85
C ASP A 58 -1.17 12.65 11.44
N PRO A 59 -0.68 11.94 12.48
CA PRO A 59 -1.44 10.87 13.10
C PRO A 59 -2.75 11.32 13.75
N ALA A 60 -2.81 12.54 14.29
CA ALA A 60 -4.01 13.05 14.95
C ALA A 60 -5.15 13.23 13.95
N GLN A 61 -4.87 13.89 12.83
CA GLN A 61 -5.82 14.06 11.74
C GLN A 61 -6.24 12.73 11.14
N THR A 62 -5.29 11.82 10.86
CA THR A 62 -5.57 10.51 10.28
C THR A 62 -6.50 9.66 11.18
N LYS A 63 -6.25 9.64 12.50
CA LYS A 63 -7.13 8.98 13.47
C LYS A 63 -8.55 9.54 13.42
N LYS A 64 -8.67 10.85 13.43
CA LYS A 64 -9.97 11.56 13.44
C LYS A 64 -10.76 11.30 12.16
N LEU A 65 -10.12 11.40 10.99
CA LEU A 65 -10.79 11.28 9.70
C LEU A 65 -11.21 9.84 9.37
N TYR A 66 -10.36 8.87 9.71
CA TYR A 66 -10.54 7.50 9.23
C TYR A 66 -10.94 6.50 10.33
N ASN A 67 -10.98 6.94 11.59
CA ASN A 67 -11.27 6.05 12.74
C ASN A 67 -10.36 4.80 12.74
N VAL A 68 -9.06 5.03 12.66
CA VAL A 68 -7.99 4.01 12.68
C VAL A 68 -6.92 4.38 13.69
N GLU A 69 -6.06 3.44 14.06
CA GLU A 69 -4.81 3.78 14.72
C GLU A 69 -3.85 4.45 13.72
N ALA A 70 -3.09 5.42 14.18
CA ALA A 70 -2.04 6.04 13.39
C ALA A 70 -0.82 6.36 14.26
N VAL A 71 0.35 6.25 13.67
CA VAL A 71 1.64 6.56 14.29
C VAL A 71 2.44 7.50 13.42
N ASN A 72 3.31 8.30 14.06
CA ASN A 72 4.13 9.24 13.32
C ASN A 72 5.20 8.51 12.50
N ARG A 73 5.14 8.68 11.18
CA ARG A 73 6.05 8.01 10.23
C ARG A 73 7.53 8.40 10.40
N TRP A 74 7.81 9.54 11.00
CA TRP A 74 9.17 10.03 11.25
C TRP A 74 9.77 9.54 12.56
N LYS A 75 8.94 9.00 13.46
CA LYS A 75 9.39 8.45 14.74
C LYS A 75 9.69 6.96 14.57
N LEU A 76 10.95 6.65 14.28
CA LEU A 76 11.40 5.27 14.00
C LEU A 76 10.99 4.26 15.08
N GLN A 77 10.97 4.67 16.35
CA GLN A 77 10.54 3.81 17.46
C GLN A 77 9.06 3.43 17.36
N GLU A 78 8.18 4.39 16.97
CA GLU A 78 6.76 4.14 16.77
C GLU A 78 6.54 3.22 15.56
N VAL A 79 7.24 3.48 14.45
CA VAL A 79 7.21 2.64 13.24
C VAL A 79 7.66 1.22 13.55
N PHE A 80 8.79 1.07 14.24
CA PHE A 80 9.31 -0.25 14.64
C PHE A 80 8.31 -1.01 15.52
N LYS A 81 7.73 -0.34 16.53
CA LYS A 81 6.72 -0.94 17.42
C LYS A 81 5.49 -1.39 16.64
N ALA A 82 4.98 -0.56 15.72
CA ALA A 82 3.84 -0.88 14.87
C ALA A 82 4.14 -2.10 13.98
N LEU A 83 5.29 -2.11 13.30
CA LEU A 83 5.71 -3.23 12.45
C LEU A 83 5.95 -4.53 13.25
N ARG A 84 6.52 -4.43 14.43
CA ARG A 84 6.72 -5.61 15.30
C ARG A 84 5.40 -6.27 15.69
N GLN A 85 4.36 -5.47 15.89
CA GLN A 85 3.05 -5.94 16.36
C GLN A 85 2.09 -6.35 15.24
N CYS A 86 2.38 -6.00 13.98
CA CYS A 86 1.51 -6.36 12.87
C CYS A 86 1.78 -7.78 12.36
N ASP A 87 0.81 -8.31 11.61
CA ASP A 87 0.91 -9.55 10.87
C ASP A 87 1.31 -9.28 9.41
N LEU A 88 0.88 -8.13 8.89
CA LEU A 88 1.02 -7.75 7.49
C LEU A 88 1.32 -6.26 7.37
N LEU A 89 2.32 -5.92 6.55
CA LEU A 89 2.53 -4.58 6.02
C LEU A 89 1.93 -4.49 4.61
N ILE A 90 1.07 -3.51 4.39
CA ILE A 90 0.65 -3.10 3.06
C ILE A 90 1.35 -1.78 2.74
N SER A 91 2.27 -1.82 1.78
CA SER A 91 2.87 -0.63 1.18
C SER A 91 2.05 -0.28 -0.05
N GLY A 92 1.26 0.78 0.01
CA GLY A 92 0.26 0.94 -0.99
C GLY A 92 -0.23 2.32 -1.28
N GLY A 93 -0.69 2.40 -2.53
CA GLY A 93 -1.30 3.56 -3.12
C GLY A 93 -0.32 4.65 -3.55
N GLY A 94 -0.66 5.34 -4.60
CA GLY A 94 0.16 6.41 -5.14
C GLY A 94 1.46 5.94 -5.81
N SER A 95 2.32 6.88 -6.16
CA SER A 95 3.63 6.61 -6.78
C SER A 95 4.73 6.72 -5.73
N LEU A 96 4.84 5.70 -4.87
CA LEU A 96 5.77 5.71 -3.75
C LEU A 96 7.21 5.40 -4.16
N LEU A 97 7.38 4.51 -5.15
CA LEU A 97 8.69 4.09 -5.63
C LEU A 97 9.07 4.90 -6.88
N GLN A 98 9.47 6.13 -6.65
CA GLN A 98 10.02 7.06 -7.64
C GLN A 98 11.10 7.93 -7.01
N ASP A 99 12.05 8.43 -7.79
CA ASP A 99 13.15 9.25 -7.30
C ASP A 99 13.23 10.65 -7.95
N VAL A 100 12.29 10.97 -8.83
CA VAL A 100 12.23 12.29 -9.51
C VAL A 100 11.86 13.41 -8.55
N THR A 101 10.94 13.14 -7.61
CA THR A 101 10.51 14.15 -6.64
C THR A 101 11.43 14.19 -5.41
N SER A 102 11.90 13.03 -4.93
CA SER A 102 12.82 12.94 -3.80
C SER A 102 13.38 11.52 -3.67
N SER A 103 14.69 11.38 -3.77
CA SER A 103 15.40 10.13 -3.48
C SER A 103 15.21 9.68 -2.02
N THR A 104 15.04 10.63 -1.10
CA THR A 104 14.81 10.36 0.34
C THR A 104 13.49 9.63 0.58
N SER A 105 12.45 9.97 -0.18
CA SER A 105 11.14 9.30 -0.09
C SER A 105 11.23 7.83 -0.52
N LEU A 106 11.91 7.55 -1.63
CA LEU A 106 12.15 6.19 -2.10
C LEU A 106 12.87 5.35 -1.04
N VAL A 107 13.97 5.89 -0.48
CA VAL A 107 14.75 5.21 0.57
C VAL A 107 13.89 4.95 1.82
N TYR A 108 13.07 5.92 2.22
CA TYR A 108 12.15 5.75 3.35
C TYR A 108 11.19 4.56 3.13
N TYR A 109 10.47 4.51 2.00
CA TYR A 109 9.51 3.43 1.75
C TYR A 109 10.16 2.07 1.65
N LEU A 110 11.30 1.98 0.97
CA LEU A 110 12.08 0.76 0.90
C LEU A 110 12.61 0.36 2.28
N GLY A 111 13.02 1.32 3.11
CA GLY A 111 13.47 1.08 4.49
C GLY A 111 12.37 0.50 5.38
N VAL A 112 11.14 1.00 5.29
CA VAL A 112 9.99 0.45 6.01
C VAL A 112 9.71 -0.99 5.59
N VAL A 113 9.73 -1.28 4.28
CA VAL A 113 9.56 -2.63 3.73
C VAL A 113 10.68 -3.56 4.19
N TRP A 114 11.93 -3.10 4.11
CA TRP A 114 13.09 -3.86 4.57
C TRP A 114 13.00 -4.20 6.05
N LEU A 115 12.65 -3.22 6.89
CA LEU A 115 12.45 -3.42 8.33
C LEU A 115 11.37 -4.46 8.62
N ALA A 116 10.23 -4.39 7.92
CA ALA A 116 9.17 -5.38 8.05
C ALA A 116 9.66 -6.79 7.68
N LYS A 117 10.45 -6.93 6.62
CA LYS A 117 11.03 -8.23 6.21
C LYS A 117 12.07 -8.74 7.21
N LEU A 118 12.89 -7.87 7.82
CA LEU A 118 13.79 -8.23 8.92
C LEU A 118 13.01 -8.75 10.14
N LEU A 119 11.84 -8.17 10.41
CA LEU A 119 10.92 -8.63 11.45
C LEU A 119 10.09 -9.85 11.02
N LYS A 120 10.41 -10.47 9.88
CA LYS A 120 9.73 -11.66 9.31
C LYS A 120 8.24 -11.44 9.06
N LYS A 121 7.83 -10.19 8.78
CA LYS A 121 6.44 -9.86 8.46
C LYS A 121 6.14 -10.14 6.99
N LYS A 122 4.86 -10.45 6.69
CA LYS A 122 4.38 -10.46 5.31
C LYS A 122 4.29 -9.03 4.80
N VAL A 123 4.62 -8.82 3.53
CA VAL A 123 4.59 -7.51 2.88
C VAL A 123 3.93 -7.60 1.53
N ILE A 124 3.00 -6.70 1.26
CA ILE A 124 2.33 -6.57 -0.03
C ILE A 124 2.53 -5.15 -0.56
N TYR A 125 2.93 -5.02 -1.83
CA TYR A 125 2.75 -3.78 -2.58
C TYR A 125 1.34 -3.77 -3.15
N TYR A 126 0.60 -2.70 -2.87
CA TYR A 126 -0.80 -2.63 -3.24
C TYR A 126 -1.07 -1.47 -4.21
N ALA A 127 -1.39 -1.82 -5.45
CA ALA A 127 -1.75 -0.88 -6.53
C ALA A 127 -0.76 0.30 -6.66
N GLN A 128 0.55 0.03 -6.57
CA GLN A 128 1.57 1.06 -6.66
C GLN A 128 1.82 1.48 -8.10
N GLY A 129 2.00 2.79 -8.31
CA GLY A 129 2.71 3.33 -9.46
C GLY A 129 4.22 3.27 -9.19
N ILE A 130 4.99 2.80 -10.15
CA ILE A 130 6.43 2.64 -10.03
C ILE A 130 7.13 3.55 -11.04
N GLY A 131 8.09 4.33 -10.54
CA GLY A 131 8.99 5.12 -11.36
C GLY A 131 8.49 6.53 -11.73
N PRO A 132 9.35 7.26 -12.46
CA PRO A 132 10.66 6.81 -12.91
C PRO A 132 11.69 6.63 -11.78
N ILE A 133 12.66 5.71 -11.99
CA ILE A 133 13.78 5.42 -11.09
C ILE A 133 15.06 5.62 -11.87
N THR A 134 15.68 6.77 -11.69
CA THR A 134 16.84 7.23 -12.47
C THR A 134 18.14 7.18 -11.68
N SER A 135 18.07 7.29 -10.35
CA SER A 135 19.24 7.28 -9.49
C SER A 135 19.85 5.88 -9.40
N TRP A 136 21.18 5.82 -9.38
CA TRP A 136 21.91 4.57 -9.17
C TRP A 136 21.48 3.86 -7.86
N VAL A 137 21.24 4.63 -6.80
CA VAL A 137 20.78 4.10 -5.51
C VAL A 137 19.41 3.43 -5.65
N GLY A 138 18.48 4.09 -6.32
CA GLY A 138 17.15 3.53 -6.58
C GLY A 138 17.21 2.24 -7.39
N GLN A 139 18.01 2.23 -8.47
CA GLN A 139 18.19 1.05 -9.32
C GLN A 139 18.76 -0.15 -8.59
N LYS A 140 19.56 0.06 -7.52
CA LYS A 140 20.09 -1.03 -6.68
C LYS A 140 19.17 -1.42 -5.55
N LEU A 141 18.56 -0.45 -4.85
CA LEU A 141 17.73 -0.73 -3.68
C LEU A 141 16.37 -1.32 -4.04
N VAL A 142 15.75 -0.88 -5.13
CA VAL A 142 14.43 -1.38 -5.53
C VAL A 142 14.44 -2.90 -5.73
N PRO A 143 15.31 -3.50 -6.56
CA PRO A 143 15.31 -4.95 -6.71
C PRO A 143 15.74 -5.68 -5.44
N LEU A 144 16.70 -5.13 -4.68
CA LEU A 144 17.18 -5.72 -3.43
C LEU A 144 16.04 -5.90 -2.41
N VAL A 145 15.18 -4.90 -2.28
CA VAL A 145 14.08 -4.90 -1.32
C VAL A 145 12.83 -5.57 -1.91
N SER A 146 12.44 -5.21 -3.13
CA SER A 146 11.20 -5.69 -3.74
C SER A 146 11.20 -7.18 -4.03
N ASN A 147 12.36 -7.81 -4.28
CA ASN A 147 12.46 -9.26 -4.39
C ASN A 147 12.16 -10.02 -3.09
N LYS A 148 12.09 -9.34 -1.93
CA LYS A 148 11.72 -9.93 -0.64
C LYS A 148 10.22 -9.79 -0.32
N VAL A 149 9.49 -9.02 -1.10
CA VAL A 149 8.05 -8.78 -0.92
C VAL A 149 7.26 -10.04 -1.29
N ASP A 150 6.16 -10.31 -0.62
CA ASP A 150 5.40 -11.55 -0.83
C ASP A 150 4.49 -11.48 -2.07
N VAL A 151 3.90 -10.31 -2.33
CA VAL A 151 3.06 -10.05 -3.52
C VAL A 151 3.20 -8.59 -3.93
N ILE A 152 3.22 -8.35 -5.23
CA ILE A 152 3.23 -7.01 -5.80
C ILE A 152 1.99 -6.84 -6.69
N THR A 153 1.21 -5.81 -6.41
CA THR A 153 0.22 -5.30 -7.36
C THR A 153 0.60 -3.88 -7.77
N VAL A 154 0.56 -3.61 -9.06
CA VAL A 154 0.83 -2.31 -9.66
C VAL A 154 -0.41 -1.83 -10.41
N ARG A 155 -0.54 -0.51 -10.58
CA ARG A 155 -1.73 0.09 -11.21
C ARG A 155 -1.69 0.08 -12.74
N ASP A 156 -0.53 -0.09 -13.35
CA ASP A 156 -0.33 -0.03 -14.80
C ASP A 156 0.75 -0.99 -15.29
N GLN A 157 0.76 -1.21 -16.60
CA GLN A 157 1.72 -2.11 -17.25
C GLN A 157 3.14 -1.53 -17.27
N GLU A 158 3.28 -0.20 -17.31
CA GLU A 158 4.58 0.48 -17.31
C GLU A 158 5.31 0.23 -15.99
N SER A 159 4.62 0.35 -14.87
CA SER A 159 5.13 0.00 -13.54
C SER A 159 5.61 -1.45 -13.47
N LYS A 160 4.85 -2.39 -14.06
CA LYS A 160 5.25 -3.79 -14.13
C LYS A 160 6.51 -3.98 -14.96
N ASN A 161 6.55 -3.38 -16.14
CA ASN A 161 7.70 -3.47 -17.06
C ASN A 161 8.97 -2.89 -16.40
N LEU A 162 8.83 -1.76 -15.70
CA LEU A 162 9.95 -1.14 -14.99
C LEU A 162 10.49 -2.04 -13.86
N LEU A 163 9.62 -2.64 -13.05
CA LEU A 163 10.07 -3.59 -12.03
C LEU A 163 10.80 -4.79 -12.63
N GLN A 164 10.30 -5.33 -13.74
CA GLN A 164 10.96 -6.43 -14.45
C GLN A 164 12.32 -6.02 -15.02
N LYS A 165 12.40 -4.81 -15.61
CA LYS A 165 13.67 -4.24 -16.10
C LYS A 165 14.68 -4.03 -14.96
N LEU A 166 14.22 -3.71 -13.77
CA LEU A 166 15.02 -3.58 -12.56
C LEU A 166 15.31 -4.94 -11.88
N GLU A 167 15.09 -6.05 -12.55
CA GLU A 167 15.40 -7.39 -12.03
C GLU A 167 14.56 -7.82 -10.81
N VAL A 168 13.33 -7.29 -10.65
CA VAL A 168 12.36 -7.80 -9.66
C VAL A 168 11.65 -9.01 -10.26
N LYS A 169 12.06 -10.23 -9.85
CA LYS A 169 11.68 -11.51 -10.48
C LYS A 169 11.02 -12.50 -9.51
N ILE A 170 11.29 -12.36 -8.20
CA ILE A 170 10.86 -13.36 -7.21
C ILE A 170 9.37 -13.25 -6.87
N PRO A 171 8.81 -12.06 -6.52
CA PRO A 171 7.38 -11.96 -6.22
C PRO A 171 6.53 -12.01 -7.50
N ALA A 172 5.33 -12.56 -7.38
CA ALA A 172 4.34 -12.43 -8.44
C ALA A 172 3.90 -10.96 -8.58
N ILE A 173 3.94 -10.43 -9.80
CA ILE A 173 3.57 -9.05 -10.12
C ILE A 173 2.27 -9.05 -10.93
N TYR A 174 1.22 -8.46 -10.36
CA TYR A 174 -0.09 -8.35 -11.00
C TYR A 174 -0.40 -6.89 -11.35
N VAL A 175 -0.89 -6.64 -12.56
CA VAL A 175 -1.47 -5.34 -12.92
C VAL A 175 -2.92 -5.31 -12.48
N LYS A 176 -3.30 -4.30 -11.71
CA LYS A 176 -4.66 -4.10 -11.19
C LYS A 176 -5.01 -2.61 -11.24
N ALA A 177 -6.28 -2.34 -11.51
CA ALA A 177 -6.77 -0.96 -11.53
C ALA A 177 -6.51 -0.25 -10.19
N ASP A 178 -6.36 1.07 -10.25
CA ASP A 178 -6.24 1.91 -9.07
C ASP A 178 -7.45 1.70 -8.15
N PRO A 179 -7.27 1.51 -6.85
CA PRO A 179 -8.37 1.28 -5.91
C PRO A 179 -9.37 2.42 -5.87
N VAL A 180 -8.99 3.64 -6.23
CA VAL A 180 -9.88 4.81 -6.30
C VAL A 180 -10.96 4.64 -7.37
N LEU A 181 -10.67 3.94 -8.47
CA LEU A 181 -11.67 3.65 -9.51
C LEU A 181 -12.85 2.82 -8.99
N GLY A 182 -12.62 2.00 -7.97
CA GLY A 182 -13.69 1.25 -7.31
C GLY A 182 -14.66 2.10 -6.48
N LEU A 183 -14.30 3.34 -6.13
CA LEU A 183 -15.19 4.29 -5.47
C LEU A 183 -16.16 4.90 -6.48
N TYR A 184 -15.66 5.26 -7.66
CA TYR A 184 -16.43 5.94 -8.71
C TYR A 184 -17.54 5.09 -9.29
N ASN A 185 -17.30 3.83 -9.61
CA ASN A 185 -18.31 2.95 -10.21
C ASN A 185 -19.53 2.69 -9.31
N ARG A 186 -19.35 2.67 -7.99
CA ARG A 186 -20.49 2.44 -7.07
C ARG A 186 -21.36 3.66 -6.83
N GLU A 187 -20.86 4.87 -7.03
CA GLU A 187 -21.69 6.08 -6.98
C GLU A 187 -22.55 6.24 -8.23
N ILE A 188 -22.06 5.81 -9.38
CA ILE A 188 -22.83 5.79 -10.64
C ILE A 188 -23.95 4.76 -10.53
N GLU A 189 -23.69 3.55 -10.04
CA GLU A 189 -24.73 2.53 -9.84
C GLU A 189 -25.82 2.98 -8.84
N ARG A 190 -25.46 3.75 -7.80
CA ARG A 190 -26.45 4.32 -6.86
C ARG A 190 -27.30 5.41 -7.49
N LYS A 191 -26.74 6.27 -8.32
CA LYS A 191 -27.50 7.34 -9.01
C LYS A 191 -28.38 6.77 -10.10
N SER A 192 -27.93 5.79 -10.87
CA SER A 192 -28.75 5.15 -11.90
C SER A 192 -29.91 4.30 -11.33
N GLY A 193 -29.80 3.83 -10.10
CA GLY A 193 -30.88 3.11 -9.42
C GLY A 193 -31.95 4.01 -8.75
N GLN A 194 -31.65 5.31 -8.58
CA GLN A 194 -32.61 6.27 -8.02
C GLN A 194 -33.45 7.01 -9.08
N ASP A 195 -33.03 6.98 -10.33
CA ASP A 195 -33.74 7.62 -11.44
C ASP A 195 -34.73 6.68 -12.16
N LEU A 196 -35.03 5.50 -11.59
CA LEU A 196 -35.94 4.48 -12.14
C LEU A 196 -37.13 4.14 -11.23
N LEU A 197 -37.58 5.10 -10.39
CA LEU A 197 -38.84 4.99 -9.63
C LEU A 197 -39.72 6.23 -9.85
#